data_eb1e8e236756dd8c2af30640798f096a
#
_entry.id   eb1e8e236756dd8c2af30640798f096a
#
_cell.length_a   1.000
_cell.length_b   1.000
_cell.length_c   1.000
_cell.angle_alpha   90.00
_cell.angle_beta   90.00
_cell.angle_gamma   90.00
#
_symmetry.space_group_name_H-M   'P 1'
#
loop_
_entity.id
_entity.type
_entity.pdbx_description
1 polymer ?
#
loop_
_entity_poly.entity_id
_entity_poly.type
_entity_poly.pdbx_seq_one_letter_code
_entity_poly.pdbx_strand_id
1 'polypeptide(L)'
;MKKDENIKEKFKQALISTVKAISEDFNYKNNEDKNNSSKNYNFFELDNLNNKYDFLKFRAETDSEALKRKFSNKNIYLKKLPSKPTLKSLYNTSEKIRYEMLGTRMLKGIGKNLIENYNYKINLKRKDQLKSKEDTTIAEAFEIYMLKNFFEIKPNALCEKILSYWDDDFKNSFGKHLNYLKQNLENQELFSSKFVEILNQLDFIEKDEEDKQEENHQEN
;
A
#
# COMPACT_ATOMS: atom_id res chain seq x y z
N MET A 1 -19.00 -10.44 -27.79
CA MET A 1 -19.39 -11.06 -26.51
C MET A 1 -18.56 -12.30 -26.18
N LYS A 2 -18.75 -13.48 -26.82
CA LYS A 2 -18.00 -14.72 -26.44
C LYS A 2 -16.45 -14.63 -26.44
N LYS A 3 -15.83 -13.79 -27.28
CA LYS A 3 -14.37 -13.66 -27.36
C LYS A 3 -13.80 -12.85 -26.19
N ASP A 4 -14.50 -11.83 -25.76
CA ASP A 4 -14.09 -10.96 -24.64
C ASP A 4 -14.27 -11.67 -23.29
N GLU A 5 -15.34 -12.45 -23.11
CA GLU A 5 -15.54 -13.30 -21.94
C GLU A 5 -14.42 -14.34 -21.79
N ASN A 6 -13.95 -14.93 -22.88
CA ASN A 6 -12.84 -15.88 -22.88
C ASN A 6 -11.51 -15.24 -22.48
N ILE A 7 -11.26 -13.99 -22.89
CA ILE A 7 -10.05 -13.26 -22.51
C ILE A 7 -10.06 -12.93 -21.02
N LYS A 8 -11.18 -12.46 -20.49
CA LYS A 8 -11.34 -12.15 -19.06
C LYS A 8 -11.13 -13.39 -18.20
N GLU A 9 -11.74 -14.51 -18.57
CA GLU A 9 -11.58 -15.76 -17.82
C GLU A 9 -10.13 -16.29 -17.86
N LYS A 10 -9.46 -16.25 -19.01
CA LYS A 10 -8.04 -16.59 -19.11
C LYS A 10 -7.16 -15.69 -18.26
N PHE A 11 -7.46 -14.40 -18.21
CA PHE A 11 -6.75 -13.44 -17.37
C PHE A 11 -6.95 -13.75 -15.88
N LYS A 12 -8.20 -14.01 -15.45
CA LYS A 12 -8.54 -14.45 -14.09
C LYS A 12 -7.74 -15.70 -13.68
N GLN A 13 -7.71 -16.71 -14.54
CA GLN A 13 -6.96 -17.94 -14.28
C GLN A 13 -5.44 -17.68 -14.20
N ALA A 14 -4.92 -16.78 -15.02
CA ALA A 14 -3.50 -16.37 -14.93
C ALA A 14 -3.18 -15.67 -13.61
N LEU A 15 -4.07 -14.77 -13.12
CA LEU A 15 -3.91 -14.10 -11.83
C LEU A 15 -3.93 -15.11 -10.67
N ILE A 16 -4.89 -16.05 -10.66
CA ILE A 16 -4.96 -17.11 -9.63
C ILE A 16 -3.69 -17.97 -9.66
N SER A 17 -3.23 -18.35 -10.84
CA SER A 17 -1.98 -19.12 -10.99
C SER A 17 -0.76 -18.35 -10.49
N THR A 18 -0.73 -17.04 -10.70
CA THR A 18 0.32 -16.15 -10.19
C THR A 18 0.32 -16.14 -8.65
N VAL A 19 -0.85 -16.01 -8.01
CA VAL A 19 -0.95 -16.07 -6.54
C VAL A 19 -0.39 -17.38 -6.02
N LYS A 20 -0.84 -18.52 -6.58
CA LYS A 20 -0.37 -19.85 -6.18
C LYS A 20 1.13 -20.00 -6.32
N ALA A 21 1.69 -19.58 -7.45
CA ALA A 21 3.12 -19.73 -7.73
C ALA A 21 4.01 -18.87 -6.83
N ILE A 22 3.61 -17.61 -6.58
CA ILE A 22 4.39 -16.68 -5.75
C ILE A 22 4.28 -17.03 -4.28
N SER A 23 3.04 -17.28 -3.79
CA SER A 23 2.80 -17.57 -2.37
C SER A 23 3.16 -19.00 -1.97
N GLU A 24 3.40 -19.90 -2.96
CA GLU A 24 3.57 -21.35 -2.75
C GLU A 24 2.34 -22.02 -2.09
N ASP A 25 1.19 -21.33 -2.10
CA ASP A 25 -0.10 -21.84 -1.63
C ASP A 25 -0.90 -22.43 -2.81
N PHE A 26 -0.64 -23.70 -3.15
CA PHE A 26 -1.31 -24.39 -4.26
C PHE A 26 -2.79 -24.67 -3.98
N ASN A 27 -3.22 -24.61 -2.73
CA ASN A 27 -4.61 -24.78 -2.32
C ASN A 27 -5.41 -23.49 -2.38
N TYR A 28 -4.77 -22.37 -2.72
CA TYR A 28 -5.46 -21.10 -2.89
C TYR A 28 -6.65 -21.24 -3.84
N LYS A 29 -7.84 -21.00 -3.30
CA LYS A 29 -9.10 -20.92 -4.04
C LYS A 29 -9.57 -19.48 -4.01
N ASN A 30 -9.99 -18.97 -5.15
CA ASN A 30 -10.75 -17.74 -5.19
C ASN A 30 -12.12 -18.07 -4.58
N ASN A 31 -12.37 -17.68 -3.35
CA ASN A 31 -13.62 -17.99 -2.67
C ASN A 31 -14.75 -17.23 -3.35
N GLU A 32 -15.50 -17.92 -4.18
CA GLU A 32 -16.82 -17.52 -4.64
C GLU A 32 -17.88 -17.63 -3.51
N ASP A 33 -17.50 -18.26 -2.39
CA ASP A 33 -18.39 -18.47 -1.25
C ASP A 33 -18.53 -17.21 -0.39
N LYS A 34 -19.73 -16.63 -0.43
CA LYS A 34 -20.16 -15.37 0.18
C LYS A 34 -20.16 -15.32 1.71
N ASN A 35 -19.73 -16.38 2.43
CA ASN A 35 -19.99 -16.54 3.86
C ASN A 35 -18.76 -16.47 4.78
N ASN A 36 -17.55 -16.18 4.31
CA ASN A 36 -16.39 -16.02 5.19
C ASN A 36 -15.83 -14.60 5.12
N SER A 37 -15.93 -13.90 6.25
CA SER A 37 -15.54 -12.52 6.52
C SER A 37 -14.02 -12.21 6.47
N SER A 38 -13.22 -13.06 5.87
CA SER A 38 -11.85 -12.69 5.48
C SER A 38 -11.93 -11.97 4.15
N LYS A 39 -11.40 -10.74 4.07
CA LYS A 39 -11.27 -9.96 2.83
C LYS A 39 -10.50 -10.77 1.78
N ASN A 40 -11.20 -11.68 1.14
CA ASN A 40 -10.72 -12.36 -0.05
C ASN A 40 -10.79 -11.37 -1.19
N TYR A 41 -9.69 -11.22 -1.91
CA TYR A 41 -9.62 -10.40 -3.10
C TYR A 41 -10.75 -10.84 -4.04
N ASN A 42 -11.72 -9.94 -4.23
CA ASN A 42 -12.83 -10.18 -5.15
C ASN A 42 -12.30 -9.95 -6.57
N PHE A 43 -11.87 -11.01 -7.26
CA PHE A 43 -11.64 -10.97 -8.70
C PHE A 43 -12.92 -10.71 -9.52
N PHE A 44 -14.06 -10.49 -8.84
CA PHE A 44 -15.36 -10.22 -9.48
C PHE A 44 -15.46 -8.83 -10.12
N GLU A 45 -14.58 -7.88 -9.77
CA GLU A 45 -14.56 -6.57 -10.44
C GLU A 45 -13.89 -6.60 -11.82
N LEU A 46 -13.48 -7.78 -12.31
CA LEU A 46 -12.96 -7.97 -13.67
C LEU A 46 -13.99 -7.67 -14.76
N ASP A 47 -15.26 -7.50 -14.40
CA ASP A 47 -16.30 -7.09 -15.36
C ASP A 47 -16.03 -5.71 -15.97
N ASN A 48 -15.24 -4.88 -15.31
CA ASN A 48 -14.86 -3.53 -15.70
C ASN A 48 -13.47 -3.44 -16.36
N LEU A 49 -12.94 -4.50 -16.96
CA LEU A 49 -11.70 -4.45 -17.73
C LEU A 49 -11.92 -3.70 -19.07
N ASN A 50 -11.92 -2.37 -18.99
CA ASN A 50 -12.24 -1.53 -20.14
C ASN A 50 -10.99 -0.96 -20.83
N ASN A 51 -9.84 -0.96 -20.15
CA ASN A 51 -8.63 -0.35 -20.65
C ASN A 51 -7.35 -1.04 -20.13
N LYS A 52 -6.20 -0.67 -20.72
CA LYS A 52 -4.89 -1.22 -20.36
C LYS A 52 -4.55 -1.04 -18.87
N TYR A 53 -5.05 0.00 -18.23
CA TYR A 53 -4.72 0.33 -16.84
C TYR A 53 -5.46 -0.56 -15.85
N ASP A 54 -6.66 -1.05 -16.20
CA ASP A 54 -7.39 -2.01 -15.38
C ASP A 54 -6.59 -3.32 -15.27
N PHE A 55 -6.03 -3.80 -16.39
CA PHE A 55 -5.14 -4.97 -16.41
C PHE A 55 -3.87 -4.74 -15.57
N LEU A 56 -3.25 -3.57 -15.68
CA LEU A 56 -2.07 -3.22 -14.90
C LEU A 56 -2.38 -3.20 -13.40
N LYS A 57 -3.48 -2.55 -13.01
CA LYS A 57 -3.95 -2.46 -11.63
C LYS A 57 -4.17 -3.86 -11.04
N PHE A 58 -4.98 -4.69 -11.71
CA PHE A 58 -5.29 -6.03 -11.22
C PHE A 58 -4.04 -6.92 -11.11
N ARG A 59 -3.12 -6.78 -12.04
CA ARG A 59 -1.85 -7.49 -12.00
C ARG A 59 -1.02 -7.11 -10.78
N ALA A 60 -0.81 -5.81 -10.57
CA ALA A 60 -0.04 -5.30 -9.44
C ALA A 60 -0.69 -5.63 -8.09
N GLU A 61 -2.02 -5.55 -8.00
CA GLU A 61 -2.76 -5.90 -6.79
C GLU A 61 -2.69 -7.40 -6.48
N THR A 62 -2.73 -8.23 -7.53
CA THR A 62 -2.55 -9.69 -7.40
C THR A 62 -1.14 -10.05 -6.96
N ASP A 63 -0.12 -9.41 -7.55
CA ASP A 63 1.27 -9.57 -7.15
C ASP A 63 1.45 -9.17 -5.68
N SER A 64 0.90 -8.03 -5.27
CA SER A 64 0.93 -7.53 -3.88
C SER A 64 0.28 -8.51 -2.89
N GLU A 65 -0.89 -9.07 -3.21
CA GLU A 65 -1.57 -10.06 -2.36
C GLU A 65 -0.77 -11.36 -2.24
N ALA A 66 -0.20 -11.83 -3.35
CA ALA A 66 0.67 -13.02 -3.36
C ALA A 66 1.92 -12.82 -2.48
N LEU A 67 2.54 -11.65 -2.57
CA LEU A 67 3.70 -11.28 -1.75
C LEU A 67 3.36 -11.15 -0.28
N LYS A 68 2.20 -10.58 0.05
CA LYS A 68 1.69 -10.53 1.41
C LYS A 68 1.57 -11.93 2.00
N ARG A 69 1.00 -12.89 1.24
CA ARG A 69 0.89 -14.29 1.67
C ARG A 69 2.24 -14.94 1.89
N LYS A 70 3.21 -14.67 1.00
CA LYS A 70 4.56 -15.24 1.08
C LYS A 70 5.38 -14.68 2.23
N PHE A 71 5.36 -13.36 2.42
CA PHE A 71 6.33 -12.64 3.27
C PHE A 71 5.75 -12.06 4.54
N SER A 72 4.44 -12.17 4.80
CA SER A 72 3.84 -11.65 6.02
C SER A 72 3.33 -12.73 6.94
N ASN A 73 3.87 -12.77 8.16
CA ASN A 73 3.34 -13.58 9.24
C ASN A 73 2.21 -12.81 9.94
N LYS A 74 1.01 -13.37 9.88
CA LYS A 74 -0.20 -12.76 10.45
C LYS A 74 -0.09 -12.51 11.96
N ASN A 75 0.57 -13.41 12.71
CA ASN A 75 0.70 -13.27 14.15
C ASN A 75 1.62 -12.11 14.52
N ILE A 76 2.76 -11.96 13.81
CA ILE A 76 3.67 -10.82 13.99
C ILE A 76 2.95 -9.53 13.66
N TYR A 77 2.25 -9.49 12.52
CA TYR A 77 1.49 -8.32 12.07
C TYR A 77 0.46 -7.89 13.13
N LEU A 78 -0.37 -8.83 13.64
CA LEU A 78 -1.42 -8.50 14.61
C LEU A 78 -0.84 -8.07 15.97
N LYS A 79 0.25 -8.70 16.42
CA LYS A 79 0.94 -8.35 17.67
C LYS A 79 1.48 -6.92 17.68
N LYS A 80 1.89 -6.41 16.51
CA LYS A 80 2.50 -5.09 16.35
C LYS A 80 1.52 -4.03 15.85
N LEU A 81 0.29 -4.41 15.52
CA LEU A 81 -0.71 -3.50 14.94
C LEU A 81 -1.12 -2.41 15.95
N PRO A 82 -0.91 -1.11 15.64
CA PRO A 82 -1.35 -0.03 16.50
C PRO A 82 -2.87 0.03 16.63
N SER A 83 -3.37 0.54 17.77
CA SER A 83 -4.80 0.71 18.02
C SER A 83 -5.39 1.97 17.37
N LYS A 84 -4.64 3.08 17.36
CA LYS A 84 -5.08 4.36 16.77
C LYS A 84 -5.23 4.23 15.24
N PRO A 85 -6.37 4.66 14.63
CA PRO A 85 -6.65 4.49 13.20
C PRO A 85 -5.57 5.05 12.28
N THR A 86 -5.08 6.26 12.55
CA THR A 86 -4.03 6.91 11.77
C THR A 86 -2.73 6.11 11.81
N LEU A 87 -2.24 5.74 13.00
CA LEU A 87 -1.03 4.92 13.17
C LEU A 87 -1.18 3.55 12.51
N LYS A 88 -2.37 2.96 12.60
CA LYS A 88 -2.71 1.70 11.92
C LYS A 88 -2.61 1.82 10.40
N SER A 89 -3.05 2.95 9.83
CA SER A 89 -2.93 3.22 8.39
C SER A 89 -1.47 3.32 7.96
N LEU A 90 -0.63 4.05 8.70
CA LEU A 90 0.80 4.17 8.43
C LEU A 90 1.51 2.80 8.54
N TYR A 91 1.18 2.02 9.58
CA TYR A 91 1.71 0.68 9.76
C TYR A 91 1.33 -0.26 8.62
N ASN A 92 0.08 -0.23 8.16
CA ASN A 92 -0.38 -1.03 7.03
C ASN A 92 0.38 -0.68 5.75
N THR A 93 0.61 0.62 5.50
CA THR A 93 1.40 1.11 4.36
C THR A 93 2.84 0.61 4.44
N SER A 94 3.47 0.68 5.61
CA SER A 94 4.85 0.21 5.79
C SER A 94 4.99 -1.29 5.58
N GLU A 95 4.10 -2.10 6.12
CA GLU A 95 4.10 -3.56 5.90
C GLU A 95 3.88 -3.91 4.43
N LYS A 96 3.00 -3.18 3.74
CA LYS A 96 2.79 -3.34 2.31
C LYS A 96 4.08 -3.06 1.53
N ILE A 97 4.72 -1.93 1.78
CA ILE A 97 6.00 -1.57 1.16
C ILE A 97 7.07 -2.63 1.45
N ARG A 98 7.13 -3.16 2.68
CA ARG A 98 8.07 -4.21 3.07
C ARG A 98 7.96 -5.44 2.19
N TYR A 99 6.77 -6.06 2.11
CA TYR A 99 6.65 -7.31 1.34
C TYR A 99 6.70 -7.08 -0.18
N GLU A 100 6.27 -5.93 -0.68
CA GLU A 100 6.39 -5.58 -2.09
C GLU A 100 7.85 -5.35 -2.51
N MET A 101 8.67 -4.74 -1.65
CA MET A 101 10.11 -4.59 -1.89
C MET A 101 10.82 -5.94 -1.94
N LEU A 102 10.44 -6.90 -1.10
CA LEU A 102 10.95 -8.28 -1.18
C LEU A 102 10.59 -8.93 -2.51
N GLY A 103 9.35 -8.74 -2.98
CA GLY A 103 8.91 -9.22 -4.29
C GLY A 103 9.68 -8.59 -5.45
N THR A 104 9.97 -7.31 -5.37
CA THR A 104 10.77 -6.58 -6.37
C THR A 104 12.19 -7.15 -6.47
N ARG A 105 12.79 -7.52 -5.34
CA ARG A 105 14.10 -8.18 -5.29
C ARG A 105 14.04 -9.61 -5.84
N MET A 106 12.94 -10.32 -5.60
CA MET A 106 12.75 -11.71 -6.02
C MET A 106 12.54 -11.83 -7.52
N LEU A 107 11.64 -11.02 -8.11
CA LEU A 107 11.26 -11.12 -9.52
C LEU A 107 11.10 -9.73 -10.17
N LYS A 108 11.96 -9.43 -11.16
CA LYS A 108 11.94 -8.15 -11.89
C LYS A 108 10.58 -7.79 -12.50
N GLY A 109 9.81 -8.80 -12.95
CA GLY A 109 8.47 -8.60 -13.52
C GLY A 109 7.48 -8.06 -12.50
N ILE A 110 7.52 -8.55 -11.26
CA ILE A 110 6.72 -8.03 -10.14
C ILE A 110 7.09 -6.57 -9.87
N GLY A 111 8.37 -6.28 -9.72
CA GLY A 111 8.83 -4.91 -9.49
C GLY A 111 8.35 -3.95 -10.57
N LYS A 112 8.42 -4.36 -11.85
CA LYS A 112 7.88 -3.56 -12.95
C LYS A 112 6.38 -3.31 -12.81
N ASN A 113 5.57 -4.34 -12.55
CA ASN A 113 4.12 -4.21 -12.40
C ASN A 113 3.75 -3.26 -11.25
N LEU A 114 4.41 -3.39 -10.09
CA LEU A 114 4.17 -2.55 -8.93
C LEU A 114 4.54 -1.09 -9.20
N ILE A 115 5.73 -0.83 -9.73
CA ILE A 115 6.21 0.53 -10.04
C ILE A 115 5.31 1.20 -11.09
N GLU A 116 4.92 0.50 -12.17
CA GLU A 116 4.03 1.04 -13.18
C GLU A 116 2.66 1.39 -12.58
N ASN A 117 2.10 0.54 -11.70
CA ASN A 117 0.83 0.82 -11.03
C ASN A 117 0.93 2.01 -10.07
N TYR A 118 2.02 2.15 -9.31
CA TYR A 118 2.24 3.30 -8.44
C TYR A 118 2.39 4.59 -9.23
N ASN A 119 3.20 4.59 -10.29
CA ASN A 119 3.33 5.75 -11.18
C ASN A 119 1.97 6.16 -11.78
N TYR A 120 1.15 5.19 -12.17
CA TYR A 120 -0.18 5.46 -12.67
C TYR A 120 -1.09 6.08 -11.61
N LYS A 121 -1.15 5.51 -10.40
CA LYS A 121 -1.94 6.05 -9.27
C LYS A 121 -1.54 7.48 -8.92
N ILE A 122 -0.23 7.75 -8.88
CA ILE A 122 0.30 9.10 -8.64
C ILE A 122 -0.18 10.09 -9.71
N ASN A 123 -0.19 9.68 -11.00
CA ASN A 123 -0.61 10.55 -12.10
C ASN A 123 -2.13 10.74 -12.20
N LEU A 124 -2.93 9.88 -11.57
CA LEU A 124 -4.40 10.05 -11.49
C LEU A 124 -4.84 11.11 -10.49
N LYS A 125 -3.98 11.50 -9.55
CA LYS A 125 -4.32 12.50 -8.53
C LYS A 125 -4.64 13.85 -9.20
N ARG A 126 -5.73 14.48 -8.76
CA ARG A 126 -6.28 15.70 -9.39
C ARG A 126 -5.70 16.95 -8.74
N LYS A 127 -5.10 17.81 -9.56
CA LYS A 127 -4.47 19.06 -9.10
C LYS A 127 -5.46 20.11 -8.59
N ASP A 128 -6.69 20.11 -9.12
CA ASP A 128 -7.73 21.07 -8.85
C ASP A 128 -8.35 20.95 -7.45
N GLN A 129 -8.13 19.84 -6.77
CA GLN A 129 -8.67 19.55 -5.45
C GLN A 129 -7.71 19.88 -4.30
N LEU A 130 -6.46 20.21 -4.58
CA LEU A 130 -5.46 20.49 -3.56
C LEU A 130 -5.24 22.00 -3.42
N LYS A 131 -5.87 22.62 -2.44
CA LYS A 131 -5.70 24.04 -2.10
C LYS A 131 -4.83 24.24 -0.88
N SER A 132 -5.00 23.40 0.14
CA SER A 132 -4.35 23.51 1.44
C SER A 132 -3.93 22.14 2.02
N LYS A 133 -3.38 22.13 3.23
CA LYS A 133 -3.00 20.91 3.96
C LYS A 133 -4.21 20.05 4.30
N GLU A 134 -5.33 20.67 4.63
CA GLU A 134 -6.58 20.02 5.04
C GLU A 134 -7.22 19.18 3.92
N ASP A 135 -6.91 19.50 2.65
CA ASP A 135 -7.34 18.71 1.49
C ASP A 135 -6.59 17.37 1.34
N THR A 136 -5.63 17.09 2.22
CA THR A 136 -4.79 15.89 2.16
C THR A 136 -4.78 15.16 3.50
N THR A 137 -4.39 13.90 3.47
CA THR A 137 -4.22 13.12 4.71
C THR A 137 -2.74 12.79 4.93
N ILE A 138 -2.35 12.69 6.20
CA ILE A 138 -1.02 12.24 6.57
C ILE A 138 -0.71 10.84 5.99
N ALA A 139 -1.71 9.97 5.89
CA ALA A 139 -1.57 8.63 5.32
C ALA A 139 -1.21 8.68 3.83
N GLU A 140 -1.79 9.62 3.09
CA GLU A 140 -1.47 9.84 1.67
C GLU A 140 -0.06 10.40 1.49
N ALA A 141 0.31 11.41 2.26
CA ALA A 141 1.66 11.96 2.23
C ALA A 141 2.71 10.91 2.64
N PHE A 142 2.40 10.09 3.63
CA PHE A 142 3.27 8.99 4.07
C PHE A 142 3.43 7.92 3.00
N GLU A 143 2.37 7.53 2.28
CA GLU A 143 2.51 6.59 1.15
C GLU A 143 3.48 7.14 0.11
N ILE A 144 3.35 8.42 -0.27
CA ILE A 144 4.26 9.09 -1.21
C ILE A 144 5.71 9.08 -0.66
N TYR A 145 5.90 9.39 0.62
CA TYR A 145 7.21 9.37 1.27
C TYR A 145 7.86 7.99 1.20
N MET A 146 7.11 6.95 1.50
CA MET A 146 7.59 5.57 1.45
C MET A 146 7.90 5.12 0.02
N LEU A 147 7.05 5.44 -0.95
CA LEU A 147 7.28 5.12 -2.36
C LEU A 147 8.54 5.80 -2.91
N LYS A 148 8.74 7.07 -2.56
CA LYS A 148 9.95 7.83 -2.93
C LYS A 148 11.22 7.17 -2.36
N ASN A 149 11.18 6.78 -1.07
CA ASN A 149 12.36 6.29 -0.38
C ASN A 149 12.67 4.81 -0.63
N PHE A 150 11.67 3.96 -0.84
CA PHE A 150 11.85 2.51 -1.02
C PHE A 150 11.87 2.09 -2.49
N PHE A 151 10.98 2.62 -3.32
CA PHE A 151 10.87 2.29 -4.75
C PHE A 151 11.56 3.31 -5.66
N GLU A 152 12.13 4.38 -5.10
CA GLU A 152 12.77 5.46 -5.85
C GLU A 152 11.83 6.11 -6.90
N ILE A 153 10.51 6.06 -6.64
CA ILE A 153 9.51 6.66 -7.49
C ILE A 153 9.63 8.18 -7.38
N LYS A 154 9.74 8.85 -8.53
CA LYS A 154 9.76 10.31 -8.61
C LYS A 154 8.33 10.85 -8.46
N PRO A 155 8.02 11.61 -7.39
CA PRO A 155 6.72 12.24 -7.25
C PRO A 155 6.49 13.26 -8.39
N ASN A 156 5.25 13.42 -8.85
CA ASN A 156 4.88 14.54 -9.69
C ASN A 156 4.72 15.82 -8.83
N ALA A 157 4.56 16.98 -9.46
CA ALA A 157 4.47 18.27 -8.74
C ALA A 157 3.33 18.32 -7.71
N LEU A 158 2.22 17.63 -7.95
CA LEU A 158 1.12 17.51 -6.98
C LEU A 158 1.53 16.68 -5.75
N CYS A 159 2.15 15.52 -5.99
CA CYS A 159 2.64 14.66 -4.91
C CYS A 159 3.76 15.32 -4.11
N GLU A 160 4.63 16.10 -4.76
CA GLU A 160 5.63 16.91 -4.06
C GLU A 160 4.98 17.95 -3.16
N LYS A 161 3.90 18.62 -3.62
CA LYS A 161 3.15 19.56 -2.81
C LYS A 161 2.46 18.85 -1.63
N ILE A 162 1.81 17.70 -1.84
CA ILE A 162 1.24 16.90 -0.74
C ILE A 162 2.32 16.55 0.27
N LEU A 163 3.45 16.01 -0.18
CA LEU A 163 4.55 15.60 0.69
C LEU A 163 5.13 16.78 1.47
N SER A 164 5.22 17.96 0.87
CA SER A 164 5.85 19.15 1.51
C SER A 164 5.18 19.58 2.81
N TYR A 165 3.92 19.24 3.02
CA TYR A 165 3.21 19.56 4.27
C TYR A 165 3.71 18.76 5.50
N TRP A 166 4.36 17.60 5.28
CA TRP A 166 4.88 16.72 6.34
C TRP A 166 6.34 16.28 6.12
N ASP A 167 7.03 16.84 5.11
CA ASP A 167 8.34 16.35 4.70
C ASP A 167 9.39 16.47 5.80
N ASP A 168 9.36 17.58 6.55
CA ASP A 168 10.27 17.80 7.68
C ASP A 168 9.95 16.83 8.85
N ASP A 169 8.67 16.64 9.17
CA ASP A 169 8.24 15.72 10.21
C ASP A 169 8.66 14.27 9.87
N PHE A 170 8.44 13.86 8.62
CA PHE A 170 8.85 12.53 8.15
C PHE A 170 10.37 12.37 8.10
N LYS A 171 11.12 13.36 7.64
CA LYS A 171 12.58 13.32 7.63
C LYS A 171 13.16 13.21 9.04
N ASN A 172 12.64 13.99 9.96
CA ASN A 172 13.09 13.98 11.35
C ASN A 172 12.80 12.65 12.05
N SER A 173 11.60 12.08 11.81
CA SER A 173 11.15 10.86 12.47
C SER A 173 11.70 9.59 11.80
N PHE A 174 11.61 9.49 10.47
CA PHE A 174 11.94 8.28 9.72
C PHE A 174 13.33 8.32 9.08
N GLY A 175 13.87 9.50 8.73
CA GLY A 175 15.05 9.65 7.89
C GLY A 175 16.25 8.86 8.38
N LYS A 176 16.60 8.99 9.67
CA LYS A 176 17.71 8.25 10.31
C LYS A 176 17.50 6.73 10.40
N HIS A 177 16.26 6.27 10.23
CA HIS A 177 15.89 4.86 10.38
C HIS A 177 15.67 4.13 9.04
N LEU A 178 15.61 4.86 7.92
CA LEU A 178 15.35 4.28 6.59
C LEU A 178 16.35 3.16 6.22
N ASN A 179 17.63 3.37 6.50
CA ASN A 179 18.65 2.35 6.21
C ASN A 179 18.44 1.08 7.04
N TYR A 180 18.14 1.23 8.33
CA TYR A 180 17.82 0.08 9.18
C TYR A 180 16.59 -0.69 8.67
N LEU A 181 15.53 0.02 8.31
CA LEU A 181 14.32 -0.59 7.76
C LEU A 181 14.60 -1.32 6.45
N LYS A 182 15.39 -0.73 5.53
CA LYS A 182 15.78 -1.35 4.25
C LYS A 182 16.63 -2.61 4.44
N GLN A 183 17.48 -2.65 5.46
CA GLN A 183 18.31 -3.81 5.78
C GLN A 183 17.53 -4.96 6.42
N ASN A 184 16.41 -4.66 7.09
CA ASN A 184 15.60 -5.63 7.83
C ASN A 184 14.29 -6.02 7.14
N LEU A 185 14.15 -5.83 5.82
CA LEU A 185 12.93 -6.19 5.07
C LEU A 185 12.57 -7.68 5.23
N GLU A 186 13.55 -8.56 5.26
CA GLU A 186 13.34 -10.00 5.39
C GLU A 186 12.91 -10.42 6.80
N ASN A 187 13.32 -9.65 7.81
CA ASN A 187 12.95 -9.91 9.20
C ASN A 187 11.76 -9.04 9.61
N GLN A 188 10.55 -9.57 9.44
CA GLN A 188 9.32 -8.84 9.79
C GLN A 188 9.27 -8.38 11.24
N GLU A 189 9.74 -9.18 12.21
CA GLU A 189 9.72 -8.81 13.63
C GLU A 189 10.59 -7.57 13.90
N LEU A 190 11.81 -7.53 13.36
CA LEU A 190 12.72 -6.38 13.52
C LEU A 190 12.19 -5.15 12.79
N PHE A 191 11.71 -5.32 11.55
CA PHE A 191 11.14 -4.24 10.76
C PHE A 191 9.93 -3.62 11.47
N SER A 192 8.94 -4.45 11.82
CA SER A 192 7.69 -3.99 12.45
C SER A 192 7.93 -3.40 13.84
N SER A 193 8.83 -3.99 14.66
CA SER A 193 9.16 -3.46 15.98
C SER A 193 9.78 -2.07 15.88
N LYS A 194 10.74 -1.90 14.97
CA LYS A 194 11.37 -0.58 14.76
C LYS A 194 10.39 0.44 14.21
N PHE A 195 9.52 0.00 13.30
CA PHE A 195 8.52 0.89 12.73
C PHE A 195 7.53 1.38 13.78
N VAL A 196 7.01 0.49 14.63
CA VAL A 196 6.12 0.86 15.75
C VAL A 196 6.82 1.77 16.78
N GLU A 197 8.09 1.52 17.06
CA GLU A 197 8.89 2.42 17.92
C GLU A 197 8.90 3.85 17.36
N ILE A 198 9.10 4.00 16.05
CA ILE A 198 9.07 5.32 15.38
C ILE A 198 7.65 5.91 15.47
N LEU A 199 6.62 5.13 15.18
CA LEU A 199 5.22 5.60 15.23
C LEU A 199 4.84 6.14 16.61
N ASN A 200 5.31 5.52 17.68
CA ASN A 200 5.03 5.94 19.06
C ASN A 200 5.74 7.25 19.45
N GLN A 201 6.63 7.76 18.61
CA GLN A 201 7.34 9.03 18.80
C GLN A 201 6.81 10.16 17.90
N LEU A 202 5.67 9.94 17.21
CA LEU A 202 5.08 10.90 16.28
C LEU A 202 4.10 11.85 16.99
N ASP A 203 4.63 12.83 17.73
CA ASP A 203 3.82 13.81 18.45
C ASP A 203 2.94 14.69 17.53
N PHE A 204 3.36 14.87 16.27
CA PHE A 204 2.62 15.68 15.31
C PHE A 204 1.30 15.05 14.85
N ILE A 205 1.11 13.73 15.01
CA ILE A 205 -0.16 13.07 14.68
C ILE A 205 -1.25 13.44 15.69
N GLU A 206 -0.89 13.57 16.96
CA GLU A 206 -1.83 13.95 18.01
C GLU A 206 -2.37 15.38 17.78
N LYS A 207 -1.50 16.30 17.39
CA LYS A 207 -1.88 17.68 17.04
C LYS A 207 -2.81 17.75 15.82
N ASP A 208 -2.53 16.97 14.75
CA ASP A 208 -3.38 16.95 13.54
C ASP A 208 -4.79 16.35 13.82
N GLU A 209 -4.92 15.46 14.80
CA GLU A 209 -6.20 14.89 15.23
C GLU A 209 -6.98 15.86 16.16
N GLU A 210 -6.29 16.62 17.01
CA GLU A 210 -6.88 17.64 17.90
C GLU A 210 -7.38 18.84 17.07
N ASP A 211 -6.59 19.35 16.14
CA ASP A 211 -6.97 20.46 15.26
C ASP A 211 -8.24 20.14 14.45
N LYS A 212 -8.36 18.92 13.92
CA LYS A 212 -9.57 18.48 13.19
C LYS A 212 -10.81 18.28 14.05
N GLN A 213 -10.65 18.01 15.34
CA GLN A 213 -11.78 17.92 16.27
C GLN A 213 -12.28 19.30 16.66
N GLU A 214 -11.39 20.28 16.83
CA GLU A 214 -11.77 21.66 17.16
C GLU A 214 -12.50 22.34 15.98
N GLU A 215 -12.07 22.11 14.72
CA GLU A 215 -12.76 22.65 13.54
C GLU A 215 -14.18 22.09 13.40
N ASN A 216 -14.39 20.79 13.63
CA ASN A 216 -15.73 20.16 13.58
C ASN A 216 -16.66 20.62 14.71
N HIS A 217 -16.12 21.16 15.82
CA HIS A 217 -16.93 21.73 16.91
C HIS A 217 -17.30 23.20 16.71
N GLN A 218 -16.64 23.90 15.80
CA GLN A 218 -16.94 25.30 15.45
C GLN A 218 -17.97 25.44 14.31
N GLU A 219 -18.21 24.37 13.54
CA GLU A 219 -19.20 24.35 12.44
C GLU A 219 -20.60 23.85 12.87
N ASN A 220 -20.82 23.50 14.14
CA ASN A 220 -22.11 23.13 14.70
C ASN A 220 -22.60 24.19 15.70
#